data_c776e9c434af7732f330c01f78d0c451
#
_entry.id   c776e9c434af7732f330c01f78d0c451
#
_cell.length_a   1.000
_cell.length_b   1.000
_cell.length_c   1.000
_cell.angle_alpha   90.00
_cell.angle_beta   90.00
_cell.angle_gamma   90.00
#
_symmetry.space_group_name_H-M   'P 1'
#
loop_
_entity.id
_entity.type
_entity.pdbx_description
1 polymer ?
#
loop_
_entity_poly.entity_id
_entity_poly.type
_entity_poly.pdbx_seq_one_letter_code
_entity_poly.pdbx_strand_id
1 'polypeptide(L)' 'MTEKEMLKLSVEEFSRLQSYMLLADKDSESYKAMKIRYIELKVILTSSGINLTELDRVKE' A
#
# COMPACT_ATOMS: atom_id res chain seq x y z
N MET A 1 -0.41 -21.36 0.66
CA MET A 1 -0.67 -20.15 -0.12
C MET A 1 0.41 -20.00 -1.19
N THR A 2 0.03 -19.77 -2.43
CA THR A 2 1.00 -19.58 -3.52
C THR A 2 1.53 -18.15 -3.52
N GLU A 3 2.68 -17.96 -4.16
CA GLU A 3 3.26 -16.64 -4.32
C GLU A 3 2.31 -15.68 -5.03
N LYS A 4 1.62 -16.19 -6.06
CA LYS A 4 0.64 -15.40 -6.81
C LYS A 4 -0.52 -14.93 -5.93
N GLU A 5 -0.99 -15.79 -5.03
CA GLU A 5 -2.06 -15.43 -4.10
C GLU A 5 -1.58 -14.40 -3.09
N MET A 6 -0.34 -14.52 -2.61
CA MET A 6 0.25 -13.54 -1.70
C MET A 6 0.34 -12.17 -2.37
N LEU A 7 0.77 -12.12 -3.64
CA LEU A 7 0.87 -10.87 -4.38
C LEU A 7 -0.51 -10.24 -4.56
N LYS A 8 -1.52 -11.04 -4.88
CA LYS A 8 -2.88 -10.55 -5.02
C LYS A 8 -3.38 -9.91 -3.73
N LEU A 9 -3.16 -10.59 -2.60
CA LEU A 9 -3.57 -10.08 -1.29
C LEU A 9 -2.83 -8.79 -0.94
N SER A 10 -1.55 -8.71 -1.28
CA SER A 10 -0.75 -7.50 -1.03
C SER A 10 -1.26 -6.32 -1.85
N VAL A 11 -1.62 -6.54 -3.11
CA VAL A 11 -2.20 -5.50 -3.97
C VAL A 11 -3.52 -5.01 -3.39
N GLU A 12 -4.37 -5.93 -2.95
CA GLU A 12 -5.66 -5.58 -2.35
C GLU A 12 -5.48 -4.79 -1.06
N GLU A 13 -4.54 -5.20 -0.21
CA GLU A 13 -4.23 -4.50 1.03
C GLU A 13 -3.72 -3.09 0.74
N PHE A 14 -2.83 -2.97 -0.24
CA PHE A 14 -2.25 -1.70 -0.65
C PHE A 14 -3.34 -0.72 -1.12
N SER A 15 -4.26 -1.21 -1.94
CA SER A 15 -5.37 -0.39 -2.44
C SER A 15 -6.28 0.06 -1.31
N ARG A 16 -6.65 -0.86 -0.42
CA ARG A 16 -7.54 -0.55 0.72
C ARG A 16 -6.88 0.45 1.67
N LEU A 17 -5.60 0.24 1.95
CA LEU A 17 -4.85 1.11 2.85
C LEU A 17 -4.80 2.54 2.31
N GLN A 18 -4.55 2.69 1.02
CA GLN A 18 -4.54 4.01 0.39
C GLN A 18 -5.89 4.71 0.49
N SER A 19 -6.98 3.96 0.35
CA SER A 19 -8.32 4.54 0.50
C SER A 19 -8.51 5.14 1.90
N TYR A 20 -8.03 4.44 2.93
CA TYR A 20 -8.09 4.95 4.30
C TYR A 20 -7.19 6.16 4.48
N MET A 21 -5.98 6.13 3.93
CA MET A 21 -5.04 7.24 4.03
C MET A 21 -5.59 8.51 3.38
N LEU A 22 -6.26 8.39 2.24
CA LEU A 22 -6.84 9.53 1.54
C LEU A 22 -7.99 10.17 2.32
N LEU A 23 -8.64 9.41 3.19
CA LEU A 23 -9.73 9.90 4.04
C LEU A 23 -9.22 10.44 5.37
N ALA A 24 -8.03 10.07 5.78
CA ALA A 24 -7.47 10.47 7.08
C ALA A 24 -6.78 11.82 7.00
N ASP A 25 -6.69 12.49 8.15
CA ASP A 25 -5.91 13.70 8.29
C ASP A 25 -4.43 13.36 8.24
N LYS A 26 -3.68 14.00 7.37
CA LYS A 26 -2.24 13.74 7.18
C LYS A 26 -1.41 13.97 8.43
N ASP A 27 -1.89 14.79 9.35
CA ASP A 27 -1.18 15.08 10.59
C ASP A 27 -1.55 14.13 11.71
N SER A 28 -2.49 13.22 11.50
CA SER A 28 -2.95 12.29 12.52
C SER A 28 -1.94 11.16 12.75
N GLU A 29 -1.96 10.61 13.96
CA GLU A 29 -1.14 9.44 14.29
C GLU A 29 -1.58 8.22 13.47
N SER A 30 -2.89 8.11 13.20
CA SER A 30 -3.42 7.04 12.37
C SER A 30 -2.84 7.08 10.96
N TYR A 31 -2.74 8.27 10.37
CA TYR A 31 -2.14 8.44 9.04
C TYR A 31 -0.67 8.01 9.07
N LYS A 32 0.07 8.44 10.07
CA LYS A 32 1.50 8.08 10.20
C LYS A 32 1.70 6.58 10.31
N ALA A 33 0.86 5.92 11.08
CA ALA A 33 0.92 4.45 11.23
C ALA A 33 0.60 3.76 9.91
N MET A 34 -0.42 4.23 9.20
CA MET A 34 -0.80 3.68 7.90
C MET A 34 0.30 3.89 6.86
N LYS A 35 0.99 5.03 6.93
CA LYS A 35 2.07 5.34 5.99
C LYS A 35 3.24 4.36 6.13
N ILE A 36 3.55 3.93 7.33
CA ILE A 36 4.60 2.93 7.55
C ILE A 36 4.25 1.64 6.79
N ARG A 37 3.02 1.16 6.94
CA ARG A 37 2.57 -0.04 6.25
C ARG A 37 2.52 0.17 4.73
N TYR A 38 2.10 1.33 4.30
CA TYR A 38 2.07 1.73 2.89
C TYR A 38 3.47 1.60 2.25
N ILE A 39 4.50 2.12 2.93
CA ILE A 39 5.88 2.04 2.44
C ILE A 39 6.35 0.59 2.39
N GLU A 40 6.04 -0.21 3.42
CA GLU A 40 6.40 -1.63 3.44
C GLU A 40 5.79 -2.36 2.25
N LEU A 41 4.52 -2.12 1.97
CA LEU A 41 3.84 -2.74 0.83
C LEU A 41 4.42 -2.29 -0.50
N LYS A 42 4.82 -1.02 -0.62
CA LYS A 42 5.49 -0.52 -1.82
C LYS A 42 6.78 -1.29 -2.08
N VAL A 43 7.58 -1.51 -1.05
CA VAL A 43 8.83 -2.26 -1.18
C VAL A 43 8.56 -3.69 -1.62
N ILE A 44 7.59 -4.35 -0.97
CA ILE A 44 7.23 -5.74 -1.29
C ILE A 44 6.78 -5.86 -2.75
N LEU A 45 5.87 -5.00 -3.18
CA LEU A 45 5.30 -5.06 -4.52
C LEU A 45 6.34 -4.71 -5.58
N THR A 46 7.17 -3.70 -5.31
CA THR A 46 8.24 -3.31 -6.23
C THR A 46 9.27 -4.44 -6.38
N SER A 47 9.63 -5.08 -5.28
CA SER A 47 10.57 -6.20 -5.29
C SER A 47 10.03 -7.39 -6.06
N SER A 48 8.71 -7.53 -6.14
CA SER A 48 8.05 -8.59 -6.89
C SER A 48 7.84 -8.25 -8.36
N GLY A 49 8.30 -7.07 -8.80
CA GLY A 49 8.21 -6.65 -10.19
C GLY A 49 6.90 -5.99 -10.56
N ILE A 50 6.09 -5.62 -9.59
CA ILE A 50 4.80 -4.97 -9.86
C ILE A 50 5.01 -3.47 -10.07
N ASN A 51 4.45 -2.96 -11.16
CA ASN A 51 4.50 -1.54 -11.49
C ASN A 51 3.46 -0.79 -10.65
N LEU A 52 3.92 0.13 -9.82
CA LEU A 52 3.06 0.88 -8.90
C LEU A 52 2.50 2.17 -9.50
N THR A 53 2.86 2.50 -10.74
CA THR A 53 2.47 3.78 -11.36
C THR A 53 0.96 4.01 -11.29
N GLU A 54 0.18 2.99 -11.59
CA GLU A 54 -1.29 3.08 -11.57
C GLU A 54 -1.87 2.73 -10.20
N LEU A 55 -1.16 1.93 -9.41
CA LEU A 55 -1.66 1.46 -8.11
C LEU A 55 -1.44 2.50 -7.01
N ASP A 56 -0.40 3.31 -7.11
CA ASP A 56 -0.04 4.28 -6.09
C ASP A 56 -0.84 5.57 -6.28
N ARG A 57 -1.91 5.71 -5.51
CA ARG A 57 -2.79 6.88 -5.54
C ARG A 57 -2.35 7.96 -4.55
N VAL A 58 -1.72 7.56 -3.46
CA VAL A 58 -1.25 8.48 -2.42
C VAL A 58 0.01 9.21 -2.86
N LYS A 59 0.90 8.53 -3.56
CA LYS A 59 2.14 9.07 -4.13
C LYS A 59 3.06 9.75 -3.11
N GLU A 60 3.20 9.12 -1.97
CA GLU A 60 4.08 9.59 -0.90
C GLU A 60 5.51 9.05 -1.04
#